data_744ec5c027c3dfed419c20ab73cb029c
#
_entry.id   744ec5c027c3dfed419c20ab73cb029c
#
_cell.length_a   1.000
_cell.length_b   1.000
_cell.length_c   1.000
_cell.angle_alpha   90.00
_cell.angle_beta   90.00
_cell.angle_gamma   90.00
#
_symmetry.space_group_name_H-M   'P 1'
#
loop_
_entity.id
_entity.type
_entity.pdbx_description
1 polymer ?
#
loop_
_entity_poly.entity_id
_entity_poly.type
_entity_poly.pdbx_seq_one_letter_code
_entity_poly.pdbx_strand_id
1 'polypeptide(L)'
;MLAVLFYGTSLFAQDKPFDIEHAPAPLFRCPIYDGPTDPTLEWNTERQEWWMFYTQRRANVPNLQEVACVYGSKVGIAATKNNGKNWYYVGTANLPEPMQGQSTFWAPDVFKHKDTYYMIVTFIPGIHPFWGGDARLVFYLSLIHI
;
A
#
# COMPACT_ATOMS: atom_id res chain seq x y z
N MET A 1 -1.92 -47.63 29.99
CA MET A 1 -2.67 -46.65 29.22
C MET A 1 -1.85 -45.37 29.26
N LEU A 2 -1.09 -45.09 28.19
CA LEU A 2 -0.14 -43.95 28.10
C LEU A 2 -0.85 -42.81 27.39
N ALA A 3 -1.11 -41.71 28.10
CA ALA A 3 -1.70 -40.50 27.51
C ALA A 3 -0.57 -39.69 26.87
N VAL A 4 -0.60 -39.59 25.55
CA VAL A 4 0.28 -38.69 24.78
C VAL A 4 -0.37 -37.32 24.74
N LEU A 5 0.18 -36.36 25.49
CA LEU A 5 -0.19 -34.95 25.43
C LEU A 5 0.47 -34.33 24.18
N PHE A 6 -0.32 -34.07 23.16
CA PHE A 6 0.09 -33.20 22.06
C PHE A 6 0.08 -31.73 22.52
N TYR A 7 1.25 -31.18 22.79
CA TYR A 7 1.42 -29.72 22.85
C TYR A 7 1.35 -29.16 21.43
N GLY A 8 0.21 -28.67 21.08
CA GLY A 8 0.06 -27.87 19.87
C GLY A 8 0.83 -26.54 20.05
N THR A 9 2.02 -26.45 19.49
CA THR A 9 2.68 -25.17 19.32
C THR A 9 1.89 -24.38 18.30
N SER A 10 1.09 -23.39 18.74
CA SER A 10 0.55 -22.38 17.86
C SER A 10 1.74 -21.63 17.29
N LEU A 11 2.08 -21.92 16.02
CA LEU A 11 2.93 -21.08 15.20
C LEU A 11 2.18 -19.76 14.96
N PHE A 12 2.27 -18.84 15.93
CA PHE A 12 2.02 -17.45 15.61
C PHE A 12 3.06 -17.08 14.56
N ALA A 13 2.59 -16.55 13.42
CA ALA A 13 3.48 -15.92 12.45
C ALA A 13 4.32 -14.92 13.25
N GLN A 14 5.61 -15.18 13.36
CA GLN A 14 6.50 -14.32 14.11
C GLN A 14 6.59 -13.02 13.31
N ASP A 15 5.93 -11.98 13.79
CA ASP A 15 6.02 -10.64 13.21
C ASP A 15 7.50 -10.30 13.09
N LYS A 16 8.01 -10.23 11.86
CA LYS A 16 9.41 -9.88 11.66
C LYS A 16 9.59 -8.42 12.07
N PRO A 17 10.50 -8.13 13.00
CA PRO A 17 10.64 -6.79 13.52
C PRO A 17 11.03 -5.82 12.40
N PHE A 18 10.30 -4.70 12.32
CA PHE A 18 10.68 -3.56 11.50
C PHE A 18 11.77 -2.77 12.26
N ASP A 19 12.88 -2.44 11.60
CA ASP A 19 13.99 -1.69 12.21
C ASP A 19 13.72 -0.18 12.16
N ILE A 20 12.95 0.31 13.11
CA ILE A 20 12.57 1.72 13.20
C ILE A 20 13.79 2.62 13.50
N GLU A 21 14.74 2.16 14.30
CA GLU A 21 15.88 2.95 14.75
C GLU A 21 16.85 3.29 13.61
N HIS A 22 16.91 2.43 12.58
CA HIS A 22 17.80 2.61 11.43
C HIS A 22 17.03 2.90 10.13
N ALA A 23 15.77 3.28 10.25
CA ALA A 23 14.98 3.69 9.09
C ALA A 23 15.54 4.98 8.47
N PRO A 24 15.68 5.08 7.14
CA PRO A 24 16.20 6.28 6.50
C PRO A 24 15.21 7.46 6.57
N ALA A 25 15.71 8.68 6.50
CA ALA A 25 14.90 9.89 6.37
C ALA A 25 15.34 10.70 5.13
N PRO A 26 14.55 10.79 4.07
CA PRO A 26 13.20 10.22 3.92
C PRO A 26 13.22 8.70 3.81
N LEU A 27 12.17 8.06 4.29
CA LEU A 27 12.02 6.61 4.26
C LEU A 27 12.07 6.07 2.82
N PHE A 28 11.37 6.74 1.92
CA PHE A 28 11.25 6.36 0.52
C PHE A 28 10.89 7.57 -0.36
N ARG A 29 11.42 7.61 -1.58
CA ARG A 29 11.04 8.55 -2.63
C ARG A 29 10.50 7.78 -3.83
N CYS A 30 9.26 8.08 -4.22
CA CYS A 30 8.62 7.41 -5.37
C CYS A 30 9.29 7.87 -6.68
N PRO A 31 9.84 6.97 -7.50
CA PRO A 31 10.54 7.34 -8.73
C PRO A 31 9.62 7.84 -9.84
N ILE A 32 8.29 7.64 -9.70
CA ILE A 32 7.31 8.03 -10.72
C ILE A 32 6.89 9.48 -10.54
N TYR A 33 6.41 9.83 -9.33
CA TYR A 33 5.82 11.15 -9.08
C TYR A 33 6.40 11.89 -7.88
N ASP A 34 7.35 11.28 -7.17
CA ASP A 34 8.01 11.85 -5.98
C ASP A 34 7.06 12.36 -4.88
N GLY A 35 5.86 11.79 -4.81
CA GLY A 35 4.81 12.22 -3.89
C GLY A 35 4.15 11.07 -3.12
N PRO A 36 4.93 10.15 -2.47
CA PRO A 36 4.35 9.08 -1.67
C PRO A 36 3.78 9.64 -0.37
N THR A 37 2.51 9.28 -0.07
CA THR A 37 1.82 9.67 1.15
C THR A 37 0.87 8.57 1.62
N ASP A 38 0.36 8.70 2.85
CA ASP A 38 -0.67 7.83 3.42
C ASP A 38 -0.28 6.34 3.32
N PRO A 39 0.88 5.91 3.85
CA PRO A 39 1.36 4.55 3.69
C PRO A 39 0.69 3.58 4.67
N THR A 40 0.48 2.35 4.21
CA THR A 40 0.25 1.17 5.05
C THR A 40 1.33 0.13 4.79
N LEU A 41 1.67 -0.67 5.79
CA LEU A 41 2.70 -1.71 5.71
C LEU A 41 2.06 -3.08 5.91
N GLU A 42 2.40 -4.03 5.03
CA GLU A 42 1.97 -5.41 5.15
C GLU A 42 3.11 -6.38 4.84
N TRP A 43 3.22 -7.46 5.60
CA TRP A 43 4.21 -8.50 5.37
C TRP A 43 3.79 -9.41 4.21
N ASN A 44 4.56 -9.41 3.12
CA ASN A 44 4.35 -10.34 2.02
C ASN A 44 4.98 -11.71 2.35
N THR A 45 4.15 -12.67 2.71
CA THR A 45 4.60 -14.01 3.11
C THR A 45 5.19 -14.83 1.97
N GLU A 46 4.83 -14.55 0.72
CA GLU A 46 5.35 -15.27 -0.45
C GLU A 46 6.75 -14.78 -0.82
N ARG A 47 6.96 -13.45 -0.77
CA ARG A 47 8.24 -12.83 -1.11
C ARG A 47 9.19 -12.66 0.07
N GLN A 48 8.69 -12.89 1.31
CA GLN A 48 9.45 -12.74 2.55
C GLN A 48 10.04 -11.33 2.72
N GLU A 49 9.22 -10.32 2.49
CA GLU A 49 9.60 -8.92 2.54
C GLU A 49 8.44 -8.04 3.01
N TRP A 50 8.74 -6.87 3.61
CA TRP A 50 7.73 -5.88 3.90
C TRP A 50 7.34 -5.13 2.65
N TRP A 51 6.05 -4.96 2.45
CA TRP A 51 5.46 -4.14 1.40
C TRP A 51 4.81 -2.91 1.99
N MET A 52 5.05 -1.75 1.33
CA MET A 52 4.42 -0.48 1.63
C MET A 52 3.50 -0.11 0.46
N PHE A 53 2.23 0.05 0.75
CA PHE A 53 1.25 0.58 -0.19
C PHE A 53 1.00 2.04 0.17
N TYR A 54 0.96 2.91 -0.81
CA TYR A 54 0.88 4.35 -0.57
C TYR A 54 0.11 5.09 -1.67
N THR A 55 -0.46 6.25 -1.33
CA THR A 55 -1.01 7.18 -2.33
C THR A 55 0.14 7.73 -3.17
N GLN A 56 0.07 7.53 -4.48
CA GLN A 56 1.08 7.97 -5.44
C GLN A 56 0.70 9.36 -5.99
N ARG A 57 0.86 10.42 -5.16
CA ARG A 57 0.56 11.81 -5.56
C ARG A 57 1.48 12.26 -6.68
N ARG A 58 0.94 13.05 -7.60
CA ARG A 58 1.63 13.56 -8.79
C ARG A 58 2.44 14.83 -8.51
N ALA A 59 3.30 14.79 -7.48
CA ALA A 59 3.98 15.97 -6.94
C ALA A 59 4.95 16.64 -7.92
N ASN A 60 5.55 15.87 -8.84
CA ASN A 60 6.50 16.37 -9.84
C ASN A 60 5.87 16.67 -11.20
N VAL A 61 4.54 16.57 -11.35
CA VAL A 61 3.87 16.91 -12.60
C VAL A 61 3.71 18.44 -12.68
N PRO A 62 4.29 19.09 -13.70
CA PRO A 62 4.27 20.54 -13.80
C PRO A 62 2.90 21.09 -14.17
N ASN A 63 2.67 22.36 -13.85
CA ASN A 63 1.50 23.15 -14.26
C ASN A 63 0.13 22.59 -13.80
N LEU A 64 0.10 21.80 -12.77
CA LEU A 64 -1.15 21.39 -12.14
C LEU A 64 -1.73 22.56 -11.33
N GLN A 65 -3.04 22.77 -11.47
CA GLN A 65 -3.73 23.82 -10.74
C GLN A 65 -3.94 23.41 -9.28
N GLU A 66 -3.64 24.31 -8.36
CA GLU A 66 -3.90 24.17 -6.92
C GLU A 66 -3.59 22.77 -6.36
N VAL A 67 -4.63 22.03 -5.93
CA VAL A 67 -4.48 20.71 -5.35
C VAL A 67 -4.63 19.56 -6.36
N ALA A 68 -4.67 19.84 -7.65
CA ALA A 68 -4.83 18.79 -8.67
C ALA A 68 -3.73 17.73 -8.67
N CYS A 69 -2.59 18.00 -8.02
CA CYS A 69 -1.50 17.02 -7.86
C CYS A 69 -1.89 15.82 -6.96
N VAL A 70 -2.87 15.97 -6.07
CA VAL A 70 -3.32 14.87 -5.21
C VAL A 70 -4.37 13.99 -5.89
N TYR A 71 -5.02 14.48 -6.96
CA TYR A 71 -5.99 13.71 -7.75
C TYR A 71 -5.33 12.97 -8.92
N GLY A 72 -6.03 11.99 -9.49
CA GLY A 72 -5.47 11.10 -10.51
C GLY A 72 -4.35 10.20 -9.98
N SER A 73 -4.19 10.15 -8.66
CA SER A 73 -3.22 9.30 -7.98
C SER A 73 -3.65 7.83 -8.07
N LYS A 74 -2.65 6.96 -8.10
CA LYS A 74 -2.81 5.51 -8.01
C LYS A 74 -2.26 5.02 -6.67
N VAL A 75 -2.35 3.73 -6.40
CA VAL A 75 -1.68 3.09 -5.27
C VAL A 75 -0.31 2.60 -5.72
N GLY A 76 0.74 3.22 -5.21
CA GLY A 76 2.11 2.79 -5.43
C GLY A 76 2.49 1.68 -4.45
N ILE A 77 3.48 0.87 -4.83
CA ILE A 77 4.01 -0.23 -4.03
C ILE A 77 5.53 -0.10 -3.96
N ALA A 78 6.05 -0.09 -2.75
CA ALA A 78 7.46 -0.23 -2.46
C ALA A 78 7.70 -1.42 -1.53
N ALA A 79 8.92 -1.96 -1.52
CA ALA A 79 9.26 -3.10 -0.68
C ALA A 79 10.64 -2.96 -0.04
N THR A 80 10.84 -3.70 1.05
CA THR A 80 12.12 -3.83 1.74
C THR A 80 12.39 -5.27 2.17
N LYS A 81 13.63 -5.74 1.95
CA LYS A 81 14.12 -7.06 2.39
C LYS A 81 14.95 -7.00 3.67
N ASN A 82 15.25 -5.81 4.14
CA ASN A 82 16.15 -5.56 5.28
C ASN A 82 15.47 -4.77 6.40
N ASN A 83 14.20 -5.07 6.65
CA ASN A 83 13.40 -4.53 7.75
C ASN A 83 13.32 -2.99 7.76
N GLY A 84 13.19 -2.38 6.59
CA GLY A 84 12.98 -0.94 6.47
C GLY A 84 14.22 -0.08 6.24
N LYS A 85 15.43 -0.67 6.26
CA LYS A 85 16.68 0.09 6.04
C LYS A 85 16.82 0.64 4.62
N ASN A 86 16.33 -0.10 3.62
CA ASN A 86 16.32 0.36 2.24
C ASN A 86 15.00 -0.07 1.58
N TRP A 87 14.42 0.83 0.81
CA TRP A 87 13.19 0.59 0.08
C TRP A 87 13.43 0.67 -1.43
N TYR A 88 12.73 -0.17 -2.18
CA TYR A 88 12.75 -0.14 -3.63
C TYR A 88 11.32 -0.12 -4.19
N TYR A 89 11.14 0.54 -5.31
CA TYR A 89 9.87 0.59 -6.01
C TYR A 89 9.55 -0.76 -6.65
N VAL A 90 8.37 -1.29 -6.38
CA VAL A 90 7.88 -2.56 -6.96
C VAL A 90 7.02 -2.28 -8.18
N GLY A 91 6.09 -1.34 -8.07
CA GLY A 91 5.14 -1.05 -9.12
C GLY A 91 3.99 -0.17 -8.66
N THR A 92 3.01 -0.05 -9.53
CA THR A 92 1.70 0.55 -9.23
C THR A 92 0.66 -0.54 -9.24
N ALA A 93 -0.20 -0.58 -8.21
CA ALA A 93 -1.27 -1.56 -8.11
C ALA A 93 -2.23 -1.46 -9.30
N ASN A 94 -2.51 -2.58 -9.94
CA ASN A 94 -3.49 -2.66 -11.02
C ASN A 94 -4.89 -2.89 -10.44
N LEU A 95 -5.49 -1.83 -9.91
CA LEU A 95 -6.82 -1.88 -9.33
C LEU A 95 -7.86 -1.70 -10.42
N PRO A 96 -8.87 -2.60 -10.52
CA PRO A 96 -10.03 -2.38 -11.36
C PRO A 96 -10.71 -1.06 -10.99
N GLU A 97 -10.94 -0.19 -11.96
CA GLU A 97 -11.60 1.08 -11.71
C GLU A 97 -13.10 0.88 -11.54
N PRO A 98 -13.71 1.37 -10.43
CA PRO A 98 -15.14 1.22 -10.18
C PRO A 98 -16.02 1.94 -11.20
N MET A 99 -15.46 2.95 -11.89
CA MET A 99 -16.13 3.75 -12.91
C MET A 99 -15.18 4.01 -14.08
N GLN A 100 -15.71 4.19 -15.29
CA GLN A 100 -14.91 4.61 -16.43
C GLN A 100 -14.44 6.06 -16.28
N GLY A 101 -13.23 6.33 -16.72
CA GLY A 101 -12.63 7.65 -16.71
C GLY A 101 -11.39 7.74 -15.82
N GLN A 102 -11.01 8.98 -15.51
CA GLN A 102 -9.89 9.22 -14.60
C GLN A 102 -10.33 8.96 -13.16
N SER A 103 -9.55 8.17 -12.45
CA SER A 103 -9.81 7.78 -11.07
C SER A 103 -8.70 8.24 -10.15
N THR A 104 -9.08 8.62 -8.95
CA THR A 104 -8.19 8.94 -7.84
C THR A 104 -8.33 7.88 -6.76
N PHE A 105 -7.20 7.33 -6.31
CA PHE A 105 -7.13 6.40 -5.20
C PHE A 105 -6.27 6.99 -4.09
N TRP A 106 -6.80 7.04 -2.86
CA TRP A 106 -6.12 7.58 -1.68
C TRP A 106 -6.12 6.62 -0.51
N ALA A 107 -5.08 6.75 0.31
CA ALA A 107 -4.97 6.13 1.62
C ALA A 107 -5.36 4.65 1.61
N PRO A 108 -4.60 3.79 0.90
CA PRO A 108 -4.84 2.36 0.93
C PRO A 108 -4.57 1.83 2.34
N ASP A 109 -5.45 0.96 2.83
CA ASP A 109 -5.20 0.10 3.98
C ASP A 109 -5.19 -1.35 3.51
N VAL A 110 -4.09 -2.05 3.78
CA VAL A 110 -3.88 -3.43 3.33
C VAL A 110 -3.65 -4.33 4.52
N PHE A 111 -4.34 -5.45 4.55
CA PHE A 111 -4.19 -6.45 5.60
C PHE A 111 -4.38 -7.87 5.05
N LYS A 112 -3.73 -8.82 5.70
CA LYS A 112 -3.91 -10.24 5.42
C LYS A 112 -4.89 -10.87 6.41
N HIS A 113 -5.88 -11.58 5.90
CA HIS A 113 -6.72 -12.46 6.70
C HIS A 113 -6.70 -13.87 6.12
N LYS A 114 -6.26 -14.86 6.90
CA LYS A 114 -5.96 -16.22 6.44
C LYS A 114 -4.93 -16.16 5.27
N ASP A 115 -5.29 -16.70 4.11
CA ASP A 115 -4.44 -16.74 2.93
C ASP A 115 -4.79 -15.68 1.88
N THR A 116 -5.59 -14.68 2.24
CA THR A 116 -6.07 -13.66 1.32
C THR A 116 -5.64 -12.27 1.79
N TYR A 117 -5.11 -11.47 0.87
CA TYR A 117 -4.88 -10.05 1.11
C TYR A 117 -6.11 -9.24 0.72
N TYR A 118 -6.37 -8.21 1.50
CA TYR A 118 -7.49 -7.29 1.34
C TYR A 118 -6.96 -5.87 1.28
N MET A 119 -7.56 -5.03 0.46
CA MET A 119 -7.30 -3.59 0.44
C MET A 119 -8.60 -2.83 0.57
N ILE A 120 -8.63 -1.87 1.48
CA ILE A 120 -9.63 -0.81 1.52
C ILE A 120 -8.96 0.47 1.04
N VAL A 121 -9.57 1.16 0.09
CA VAL A 121 -8.98 2.38 -0.46
C VAL A 121 -10.07 3.41 -0.77
N THR A 122 -9.78 4.68 -0.53
CA THR A 122 -10.67 5.76 -0.96
C THR A 122 -10.59 5.93 -2.48
N PHE A 123 -11.74 5.87 -3.14
CA PHE A 123 -11.91 6.15 -4.56
C PHE A 123 -12.67 7.45 -4.75
N ILE A 124 -12.18 8.30 -5.65
CA ILE A 124 -12.84 9.54 -6.08
C ILE A 124 -12.85 9.57 -7.60
N PRO A 125 -14.02 9.75 -8.26
CA PRO A 125 -14.08 9.94 -9.69
C PRO A 125 -13.43 11.27 -10.11
N GLY A 126 -12.61 11.23 -11.15
CA GLY A 126 -12.07 12.44 -11.79
C GLY A 126 -10.81 13.02 -11.13
N ILE A 127 -10.42 14.17 -11.65
CA ILE A 127 -9.34 15.03 -11.18
C ILE A 127 -9.91 16.41 -10.91
N HIS A 128 -9.72 16.92 -9.70
CA HIS A 128 -10.26 18.21 -9.28
C HIS A 128 -9.14 19.19 -8.92
N PRO A 129 -9.27 20.47 -9.24
CA PRO A 129 -8.32 21.50 -8.80
C PRO A 129 -8.60 21.99 -7.36
N PHE A 130 -9.67 21.53 -6.74
CA PHE A 130 -10.10 21.89 -5.37
C PHE A 130 -10.33 20.64 -4.53
N TRP A 131 -10.30 20.80 -3.21
CA TRP A 131 -10.63 19.72 -2.28
C TRP A 131 -12.11 19.36 -2.37
N GLY A 132 -12.41 18.07 -2.61
CA GLY A 132 -13.78 17.56 -2.70
C GLY A 132 -13.90 16.38 -3.63
N GLY A 133 -15.12 16.11 -4.07
CA GLY A 133 -15.47 14.99 -4.91
C GLY A 133 -16.34 13.97 -4.20
N ASP A 134 -16.89 13.03 -4.95
CA ASP A 134 -17.75 11.94 -4.46
C ASP A 134 -16.86 10.79 -3.96
N ALA A 135 -16.32 10.94 -2.75
CA ALA A 135 -15.43 9.96 -2.15
C ALA A 135 -16.18 8.72 -1.67
N ARG A 136 -15.67 7.54 -2.02
CA ARG A 136 -16.22 6.24 -1.64
C ARG A 136 -15.11 5.31 -1.16
N LEU A 137 -15.40 4.45 -0.20
CA LEU A 137 -14.52 3.34 0.13
C LEU A 137 -14.80 2.17 -0.81
N VAL A 138 -13.73 1.65 -1.41
CA VAL A 138 -13.76 0.47 -2.26
C VAL A 138 -12.93 -0.63 -1.63
N PHE A 139 -13.44 -1.85 -1.72
CA PHE A 139 -12.82 -3.02 -1.14
C PHE A 139 -12.36 -3.96 -2.26
N TYR A 140 -11.08 -4.29 -2.26
CA TYR A 140 -10.46 -5.21 -3.20
C TYR A 140 -10.01 -6.49 -2.50
N LEU A 141 -10.18 -7.61 -3.19
CA LEU A 141 -9.76 -8.94 -2.75
C LEU A 141 -8.57 -9.42 -3.58
N SER A 142 -7.66 -10.15 -2.95
CA SER A 142 -6.58 -10.89 -3.61
C SER A 142 -5.65 -10.02 -4.47
N LEU A 143 -4.82 -9.23 -3.80
CA LEU A 143 -3.78 -8.43 -4.43
C LEU A 143 -2.50 -9.22 -4.79
N ILE A 144 -2.55 -10.55 -4.73
CA ILE A 144 -1.35 -11.42 -4.86
C ILE A 144 -0.78 -11.47 -6.30
N HIS A 145 -1.51 -10.98 -7.28
CA HIS A 145 -1.09 -11.01 -8.69
C HIS A 145 -0.56 -9.63 -9.19
N ILE A 146 0.16 -8.93 -8.31
CA ILE A 146 0.88 -7.71 -8.69
C ILE A 146 2.34 -8.03 -9.02
#